data_7e2713d8290ab3bfdd729f92d69d196c
#
_entry.id   7e2713d8290ab3bfdd729f92d69d196c
#
_cell.length_a   1.000
_cell.length_b   1.000
_cell.length_c   1.000
_cell.angle_alpha   90.00
_cell.angle_beta   90.00
_cell.angle_gamma   90.00
#
_symmetry.space_group_name_H-M   'P 1'
#
loop_
_entity.id
_entity.type
_entity.pdbx_description
1 polymer ?
#
loop_
_entity_poly.entity_id
_entity_poly.type
_entity_poly.pdbx_seq_one_letter_code
_entity_poly.pdbx_strand_id
1 'polypeptide(L)'
;MSDAPDGSAKSASGSADDAEIRPATAYRNIILTGFMGTGKSTVGRILASRLSMDHVDTDKMIERRHGPIPRIFEEQGEDGFREIERAIAKEVSNDKGYVISTGGRFMLDPENVAVLHDANRIFCLVAELEVVMERVMRRRSSRPLLAGDDPQALVEELMRERADGYAQFEAVRTDERPPSEVVDDIVSRL
;
A
#
# COMPACT_ATOMS: atom_id res chain seq x y z
N MET A 1 60.13 37.84 26.23
CA MET A 1 59.70 36.66 27.02
C MET A 1 58.24 36.55 26.80
N SER A 2 57.83 35.77 25.79
CA SER A 2 57.57 34.33 25.89
C SER A 2 56.24 34.12 26.60
N ASP A 3 55.20 33.63 26.10
CA ASP A 3 54.96 32.34 25.50
C ASP A 3 53.57 32.36 24.79
N ALA A 4 53.49 31.79 23.64
CA ALA A 4 52.21 31.33 23.08
C ALA A 4 51.93 29.90 23.56
N PRO A 5 50.68 29.47 23.72
CA PRO A 5 50.35 28.07 23.55
C PRO A 5 49.57 27.82 22.29
N ASP A 6 50.05 26.88 21.58
CA ASP A 6 49.50 26.01 20.58
C ASP A 6 48.04 25.60 20.85
N GLY A 7 47.16 25.88 19.94
CA GLY A 7 45.76 25.46 19.93
C GLY A 7 45.45 24.62 18.70
N SER A 8 45.79 23.33 18.75
CA SER A 8 45.44 22.36 17.70
C SER A 8 43.94 22.31 17.46
N ALA A 9 43.53 22.84 16.33
CA ALA A 9 42.20 22.67 15.77
C ALA A 9 42.01 21.20 15.34
N LYS A 10 41.22 20.44 16.05
CA LYS A 10 40.68 19.15 15.59
C LYS A 10 39.72 19.42 14.43
N SER A 11 40.17 19.10 13.23
CA SER A 11 39.30 18.97 12.06
C SER A 11 38.31 17.84 12.29
N ALA A 12 37.05 18.20 12.49
CA ALA A 12 35.93 17.27 12.37
C ALA A 12 35.65 17.07 10.89
N SER A 13 36.19 16.00 10.32
CA SER A 13 35.76 15.49 9.03
C SER A 13 34.41 14.80 9.22
N GLY A 14 33.31 15.55 9.10
CA GLY A 14 32.00 15.01 8.89
C GLY A 14 31.94 14.44 7.47
N SER A 15 31.88 13.14 7.34
CA SER A 15 31.66 12.46 6.08
C SER A 15 30.26 12.79 5.57
N ALA A 16 30.19 13.75 4.65
CA ALA A 16 29.04 13.94 3.79
C ALA A 16 29.21 12.97 2.62
N ASP A 17 28.68 11.76 2.74
CA ASP A 17 28.47 10.84 1.60
C ASP A 17 27.73 9.58 2.08
N ASP A 18 26.48 9.73 2.51
CA ASP A 18 25.49 8.67 2.50
C ASP A 18 24.15 9.24 1.95
N ALA A 19 24.24 9.95 0.83
CA ALA A 19 23.09 10.16 -0.01
C ALA A 19 22.84 8.83 -0.75
N GLU A 20 22.11 7.91 -0.12
CA GLU A 20 21.58 6.72 -0.76
C GLU A 20 20.96 7.11 -2.11
N ILE A 21 21.55 6.61 -3.20
CA ILE A 21 21.09 6.85 -4.56
C ILE A 21 19.69 6.23 -4.65
N ARG A 22 18.65 7.06 -4.57
CA ARG A 22 17.27 6.63 -4.84
C ARG A 22 17.24 6.11 -6.27
N PRO A 23 16.91 4.84 -6.51
CA PRO A 23 16.69 4.39 -7.87
C PRO A 23 15.57 5.25 -8.44
N ALA A 24 15.88 6.00 -9.52
CA ALA A 24 14.87 6.77 -10.22
C ALA A 24 13.91 5.77 -10.90
N THR A 25 12.82 5.44 -10.22
CA THR A 25 11.76 4.67 -10.86
C THR A 25 11.16 5.56 -11.95
N ALA A 26 10.92 4.98 -13.12
CA ALA A 26 10.26 5.68 -14.23
C ALA A 26 8.81 6.11 -13.88
N TYR A 27 8.29 5.63 -12.76
CA TYR A 27 6.93 5.82 -12.29
C TYR A 27 6.85 6.84 -11.16
N ARG A 28 5.76 7.61 -11.11
CA ARG A 28 5.51 8.59 -10.04
C ARG A 28 5.30 7.90 -8.68
N ASN A 29 4.45 6.87 -8.66
CA ASN A 29 4.16 6.09 -7.47
C ASN A 29 4.08 4.60 -7.83
N ILE A 30 4.12 3.76 -6.81
CA ILE A 30 3.86 2.32 -6.93
C ILE A 30 2.58 2.03 -6.15
N ILE A 31 1.59 1.43 -6.82
CA ILE A 31 0.30 1.13 -6.23
C ILE A 31 0.18 -0.37 -6.01
N LEU A 32 -0.19 -0.75 -4.80
CA LEU A 32 -0.48 -2.12 -4.42
C LEU A 32 -1.99 -2.29 -4.22
N THR A 33 -2.63 -3.02 -5.13
CA THR A 33 -4.03 -3.41 -5.04
C THR A 33 -4.17 -4.91 -4.76
N GLY A 34 -5.39 -5.40 -4.68
CA GLY A 34 -5.70 -6.82 -4.46
C GLY A 34 -6.65 -7.04 -3.27
N PHE A 35 -7.08 -8.28 -3.11
CA PHE A 35 -8.07 -8.66 -2.11
C PHE A 35 -7.59 -8.43 -0.67
N MET A 36 -8.53 -8.42 0.30
CA MET A 36 -8.17 -8.39 1.72
C MET A 36 -7.31 -9.61 2.09
N GLY A 37 -6.36 -9.42 3.00
CA GLY A 37 -5.48 -10.52 3.44
C GLY A 37 -4.29 -10.82 2.53
N THR A 38 -4.19 -10.23 1.33
CA THR A 38 -3.04 -10.45 0.42
C THR A 38 -1.74 -9.78 0.85
N GLY A 39 -1.75 -8.94 1.90
CA GLY A 39 -0.53 -8.40 2.48
C GLY A 39 -0.13 -7.00 2.04
N LYS A 40 -0.98 -6.26 1.32
CA LYS A 40 -0.68 -4.92 0.76
C LYS A 40 0.02 -3.97 1.71
N SER A 41 -0.55 -3.70 2.88
CA SER A 41 0.05 -2.76 3.85
C SER A 41 1.37 -3.25 4.45
N THR A 42 1.62 -4.56 4.51
CA THR A 42 2.89 -5.13 4.99
C THR A 42 3.96 -5.02 3.92
N VAL A 43 3.66 -5.49 2.71
CA VAL A 43 4.54 -5.40 1.54
C VAL A 43 4.82 -3.94 1.21
N GLY A 44 3.79 -3.08 1.22
CA GLY A 44 3.91 -1.66 0.92
C GLY A 44 4.89 -0.93 1.82
N ARG A 45 4.88 -1.18 3.14
CA ARG A 45 5.85 -0.58 4.06
C ARG A 45 7.28 -1.02 3.80
N ILE A 46 7.49 -2.32 3.52
CA ILE A 46 8.83 -2.86 3.24
C ILE A 46 9.33 -2.33 1.89
N LEU A 47 8.46 -2.32 0.87
CA LEU A 47 8.78 -1.80 -0.45
C LEU A 47 9.13 -0.31 -0.41
N ALA A 48 8.35 0.50 0.31
CA ALA A 48 8.62 1.92 0.50
C ALA A 48 9.99 2.15 1.13
N SER A 49 10.29 1.42 2.21
CA SER A 49 11.60 1.46 2.86
C SER A 49 12.74 1.06 1.90
N ARG A 50 12.54 0.01 1.10
CA ARG A 50 13.54 -0.49 0.14
C ARG A 50 13.84 0.50 -0.98
N LEU A 51 12.83 1.29 -1.40
CA LEU A 51 12.94 2.25 -2.49
C LEU A 51 13.17 3.70 -2.00
N SER A 52 13.34 3.90 -0.69
CA SER A 52 13.42 5.24 -0.09
C SER A 52 12.22 6.13 -0.48
N MET A 53 11.02 5.52 -0.53
CA MET A 53 9.74 6.18 -0.80
C MET A 53 8.90 6.24 0.48
N ASP A 54 7.90 7.09 0.51
CA ASP A 54 6.94 7.13 1.61
C ASP A 54 5.83 6.09 1.40
N HIS A 55 5.31 5.53 2.51
CA HIS A 55 4.19 4.59 2.47
C HIS A 55 2.88 5.26 2.83
N VAL A 56 1.90 5.13 1.95
CA VAL A 56 0.52 5.59 2.13
C VAL A 56 -0.43 4.39 2.11
N ASP A 57 -1.41 4.40 3.02
CA ASP A 57 -2.51 3.42 3.06
C ASP A 57 -3.82 4.21 2.95
N THR A 58 -4.58 3.98 1.87
CA THR A 58 -5.78 4.79 1.57
C THR A 58 -6.87 4.62 2.62
N ASP A 59 -7.06 3.40 3.15
CA ASP A 59 -8.04 3.16 4.21
C ASP A 59 -7.69 3.98 5.47
N LYS A 60 -6.40 4.04 5.83
CA LYS A 60 -5.94 4.87 6.96
C LYS A 60 -6.05 6.36 6.69
N MET A 61 -5.87 6.81 5.44
CA MET A 61 -6.11 8.22 5.10
C MET A 61 -7.57 8.58 5.33
N ILE A 62 -8.49 7.73 4.86
CA ILE A 62 -9.92 7.91 5.06
C ILE A 62 -10.24 7.95 6.56
N GLU A 63 -9.79 6.96 7.33
CA GLU A 63 -10.09 6.89 8.76
C GLU A 63 -9.58 8.09 9.56
N ARG A 64 -8.42 8.63 9.21
CA ARG A 64 -7.88 9.84 9.87
C ARG A 64 -8.71 11.09 9.64
N ARG A 65 -9.39 11.20 8.51
CA ARG A 65 -10.12 12.40 8.09
C ARG A 65 -11.60 12.32 8.37
N HIS A 66 -12.18 11.14 8.19
CA HIS A 66 -13.63 10.92 8.21
C HIS A 66 -14.09 10.03 9.37
N GLY A 67 -13.14 9.47 10.15
CA GLY A 67 -13.46 8.54 11.22
C GLY A 67 -13.50 7.07 10.74
N PRO A 68 -13.89 6.15 11.62
CA PRO A 68 -13.88 4.71 11.33
C PRO A 68 -14.72 4.36 10.11
N ILE A 69 -14.18 3.56 9.20
CA ILE A 69 -14.86 3.15 7.96
C ILE A 69 -16.26 2.56 8.21
N PRO A 70 -16.49 1.69 9.22
CA PRO A 70 -17.85 1.19 9.51
C PRO A 70 -18.86 2.32 9.75
N ARG A 71 -18.47 3.37 10.47
CA ARG A 71 -19.33 4.52 10.72
C ARG A 71 -19.64 5.31 9.45
N ILE A 72 -18.69 5.43 8.53
CA ILE A 72 -18.93 6.09 7.24
C ILE A 72 -19.99 5.31 6.45
N PHE A 73 -19.92 3.98 6.44
CA PHE A 73 -20.94 3.14 5.81
C PHE A 73 -22.33 3.29 6.46
N GLU A 74 -22.37 3.40 7.79
CA GLU A 74 -23.64 3.62 8.53
C GLU A 74 -24.26 4.99 8.24
N GLU A 75 -23.45 6.04 8.15
CA GLU A 75 -23.92 7.41 8.01
C GLU A 75 -24.15 7.82 6.55
N GLN A 76 -23.35 7.33 5.60
CA GLN A 76 -23.33 7.80 4.21
C GLN A 76 -23.58 6.69 3.18
N GLY A 77 -23.63 5.43 3.63
CA GLY A 77 -23.78 4.28 2.74
C GLY A 77 -22.52 3.97 1.92
N GLU A 78 -22.66 3.01 1.00
CA GLU A 78 -21.57 2.62 0.11
C GLU A 78 -21.21 3.75 -0.85
N ASP A 79 -22.19 4.44 -1.42
CA ASP A 79 -21.96 5.51 -2.40
C ASP A 79 -21.14 6.65 -1.81
N GLY A 80 -21.47 7.10 -0.59
CA GLY A 80 -20.70 8.13 0.11
C GLY A 80 -19.26 7.70 0.39
N PHE A 81 -19.05 6.43 0.76
CA PHE A 81 -17.70 5.90 0.92
C PHE A 81 -16.93 5.90 -0.40
N ARG A 82 -17.56 5.54 -1.54
CA ARG A 82 -16.92 5.58 -2.87
C ARG A 82 -16.55 7.01 -3.30
N GLU A 83 -17.37 7.99 -2.99
CA GLU A 83 -17.01 9.39 -3.24
C GLU A 83 -15.77 9.84 -2.46
N ILE A 84 -15.64 9.39 -1.21
CA ILE A 84 -14.44 9.64 -0.41
C ILE A 84 -13.22 8.95 -1.04
N GLU A 85 -13.34 7.68 -1.47
CA GLU A 85 -12.26 6.98 -2.16
C GLU A 85 -11.80 7.70 -3.43
N ARG A 86 -12.75 8.21 -4.25
CA ARG A 86 -12.43 9.00 -5.46
C ARG A 86 -11.71 10.32 -5.14
N ALA A 87 -12.10 10.98 -4.05
CA ALA A 87 -11.40 12.19 -3.61
C ALA A 87 -9.96 11.88 -3.20
N ILE A 88 -9.73 10.78 -2.48
CA ILE A 88 -8.38 10.30 -2.12
C ILE A 88 -7.59 9.92 -3.37
N ALA A 89 -8.19 9.23 -4.34
CA ALA A 89 -7.52 8.87 -5.59
C ALA A 89 -7.00 10.10 -6.35
N LYS A 90 -7.84 11.13 -6.49
CA LYS A 90 -7.46 12.41 -7.09
C LYS A 90 -6.33 13.10 -6.34
N GLU A 91 -6.34 13.04 -5.01
CA GLU A 91 -5.29 13.64 -4.18
C GLU A 91 -3.95 12.94 -4.42
N VAL A 92 -3.89 11.60 -4.22
CA VAL A 92 -2.63 10.86 -4.35
C VAL A 92 -2.11 10.80 -5.80
N SER A 93 -2.97 11.06 -6.80
CA SER A 93 -2.54 11.16 -8.20
C SER A 93 -1.69 12.41 -8.48
N ASN A 94 -1.84 13.46 -7.68
CA ASN A 94 -1.05 14.69 -7.82
C ASN A 94 0.34 14.57 -7.18
N ASP A 95 0.52 13.63 -6.28
CA ASP A 95 1.74 13.41 -5.54
C ASP A 95 2.69 12.44 -6.27
N LYS A 96 3.92 12.33 -5.78
CA LYS A 96 4.94 11.40 -6.27
C LYS A 96 5.85 10.91 -5.15
N GLY A 97 6.48 9.76 -5.36
CA GLY A 97 7.42 9.19 -4.40
C GLY A 97 6.74 8.34 -3.32
N TYR A 98 5.53 7.83 -3.61
CA TYR A 98 4.78 6.98 -2.69
C TYR A 98 4.68 5.53 -3.14
N VAL A 99 4.71 4.62 -2.17
CA VAL A 99 4.12 3.29 -2.29
C VAL A 99 2.74 3.36 -1.64
N ILE A 100 1.70 3.17 -2.45
CA ILE A 100 0.31 3.33 -2.05
C ILE A 100 -0.33 1.95 -1.89
N SER A 101 -0.73 1.59 -0.67
CA SER A 101 -1.56 0.41 -0.40
C SER A 101 -3.02 0.82 -0.42
N THR A 102 -3.82 0.22 -1.29
CA THR A 102 -5.23 0.60 -1.49
C THR A 102 -6.20 -0.25 -0.69
N GLY A 103 -7.38 0.29 -0.41
CA GLY A 103 -8.54 -0.48 0.02
C GLY A 103 -8.91 -1.57 -0.98
N GLY A 104 -9.64 -2.60 -0.51
CA GLY A 104 -9.88 -3.81 -1.32
C GLY A 104 -10.66 -3.56 -2.62
N ARG A 105 -11.53 -2.56 -2.70
CA ARG A 105 -12.28 -2.23 -3.92
C ARG A 105 -11.79 -0.95 -4.61
N PHE A 106 -10.85 -0.25 -4.02
CA PHE A 106 -10.39 1.06 -4.47
C PHE A 106 -10.02 1.06 -5.97
N MET A 107 -9.22 0.09 -6.42
CA MET A 107 -8.79 -0.05 -7.82
C MET A 107 -9.77 -0.85 -8.68
N LEU A 108 -10.97 -1.16 -8.18
CA LEU A 108 -12.08 -1.71 -8.98
C LEU A 108 -13.03 -0.61 -9.44
N ASP A 109 -12.91 0.61 -8.93
CA ASP A 109 -13.65 1.77 -9.39
C ASP A 109 -12.96 2.35 -10.64
N PRO A 110 -13.65 2.42 -11.80
CA PRO A 110 -13.08 2.92 -13.04
C PRO A 110 -12.56 4.36 -12.96
N GLU A 111 -13.19 5.22 -12.13
CA GLU A 111 -12.74 6.60 -11.95
C GLU A 111 -11.39 6.65 -11.21
N ASN A 112 -11.19 5.81 -10.21
CA ASN A 112 -9.91 5.71 -9.50
C ASN A 112 -8.82 5.17 -10.43
N VAL A 113 -9.15 4.15 -11.24
CA VAL A 113 -8.22 3.62 -12.23
C VAL A 113 -7.83 4.70 -13.25
N ALA A 114 -8.80 5.44 -13.78
CA ALA A 114 -8.55 6.46 -14.79
C ALA A 114 -7.56 7.56 -14.33
N VAL A 115 -7.61 7.95 -13.05
CA VAL A 115 -6.72 9.00 -12.53
C VAL A 115 -5.36 8.47 -12.07
N LEU A 116 -5.23 7.15 -11.86
CA LEU A 116 -4.02 6.55 -11.27
C LEU A 116 -3.21 5.70 -12.25
N HIS A 117 -3.79 5.26 -13.39
CA HIS A 117 -3.16 4.25 -14.24
C HIS A 117 -1.89 4.75 -14.94
N ASP A 118 -1.95 5.88 -15.64
CA ASP A 118 -0.94 6.24 -16.66
C ASP A 118 0.43 6.65 -16.09
N ALA A 119 0.48 7.17 -14.88
CA ALA A 119 1.70 7.71 -14.30
C ALA A 119 2.33 6.81 -13.23
N ASN A 120 1.67 5.71 -12.88
CA ASN A 120 2.04 4.86 -11.75
C ASN A 120 2.27 3.42 -12.18
N ARG A 121 3.07 2.68 -11.39
CA ARG A 121 3.22 1.23 -11.54
C ARG A 121 2.25 0.53 -10.60
N ILE A 122 1.37 -0.31 -11.14
CA ILE A 122 0.31 -0.96 -10.36
C ILE A 122 0.57 -2.46 -10.32
N PHE A 123 0.60 -3.03 -9.10
CA PHE A 123 0.68 -4.46 -8.85
C PHE A 123 -0.54 -4.93 -8.07
N CYS A 124 -1.12 -6.04 -8.50
CA CYS A 124 -2.16 -6.73 -7.76
C CYS A 124 -1.55 -7.87 -6.94
N LEU A 125 -1.59 -7.74 -5.62
CA LEU A 125 -1.18 -8.83 -4.74
C LEU A 125 -2.28 -9.89 -4.69
N VAL A 126 -1.91 -11.13 -5.04
CA VAL A 126 -2.82 -12.27 -5.07
C VAL A 126 -2.37 -13.36 -4.09
N ALA A 127 -3.34 -14.11 -3.57
CA ALA A 127 -3.11 -15.27 -2.73
C ALA A 127 -4.25 -16.28 -2.90
N GLU A 128 -3.99 -17.55 -2.67
CA GLU A 128 -5.00 -18.59 -2.66
C GLU A 128 -6.03 -18.38 -1.53
N LEU A 129 -7.23 -18.92 -1.72
CA LEU A 129 -8.35 -18.76 -0.78
C LEU A 129 -7.97 -19.15 0.64
N GLU A 130 -7.30 -20.29 0.80
CA GLU A 130 -6.90 -20.85 2.10
C GLU A 130 -5.97 -19.89 2.84
N VAL A 131 -5.00 -19.31 2.13
CA VAL A 131 -4.05 -18.34 2.69
C VAL A 131 -4.74 -17.02 3.04
N VAL A 132 -5.66 -16.57 2.19
CA VAL A 132 -6.49 -15.39 2.47
C VAL A 132 -7.32 -15.64 3.72
N MET A 133 -7.99 -16.78 3.82
CA MET A 133 -8.82 -17.16 4.98
C MET A 133 -8.01 -17.19 6.26
N GLU A 134 -6.86 -17.85 6.27
CA GLU A 134 -5.98 -17.89 7.44
C GLU A 134 -5.60 -16.48 7.91
N ARG A 135 -5.14 -15.62 6.99
CA ARG A 135 -4.69 -14.26 7.31
C ARG A 135 -5.85 -13.35 7.77
N VAL A 136 -7.02 -13.55 7.19
CA VAL A 136 -8.22 -12.77 7.48
C VAL A 136 -8.81 -13.16 8.83
N MET A 137 -8.87 -14.46 9.13
CA MET A 137 -9.40 -14.97 10.40
C MET A 137 -8.52 -14.59 11.59
N ARG A 138 -7.20 -14.49 11.42
CA ARG A 138 -6.31 -13.94 12.47
C ARG A 138 -6.64 -12.49 12.86
N ARG A 139 -7.37 -11.75 12.02
CA ARG A 139 -7.76 -10.34 12.23
C ARG A 139 -9.27 -10.14 12.22
N ARG A 140 -10.05 -11.20 12.50
CA ARG A 140 -11.52 -11.20 12.43
C ARG A 140 -12.17 -10.07 13.25
N SER A 141 -11.64 -9.79 14.43
CA SER A 141 -12.16 -8.74 15.33
C SER A 141 -12.19 -7.33 14.72
N SER A 142 -11.36 -7.07 13.71
CA SER A 142 -11.28 -5.76 13.02
C SER A 142 -12.04 -5.74 11.68
N ARG A 143 -12.85 -6.77 11.38
CA ARG A 143 -13.50 -6.93 10.06
C ARG A 143 -14.98 -7.28 10.20
N PRO A 144 -15.88 -6.28 10.25
CA PRO A 144 -17.33 -6.49 10.38
C PRO A 144 -17.92 -7.41 9.29
N LEU A 145 -17.38 -7.36 8.06
CA LEU A 145 -17.82 -8.20 6.94
C LEU A 145 -17.74 -9.71 7.23
N LEU A 146 -16.94 -10.15 8.21
CA LEU A 146 -16.74 -11.56 8.55
C LEU A 146 -17.53 -11.98 9.79
N ALA A 147 -18.49 -11.17 10.23
CA ALA A 147 -19.32 -11.46 11.39
C ALA A 147 -20.48 -12.46 11.10
N GLY A 148 -20.70 -12.81 9.82
CA GLY A 148 -21.74 -13.75 9.40
C GLY A 148 -21.46 -15.22 9.76
N ASP A 149 -22.44 -16.08 9.45
CA ASP A 149 -22.42 -17.51 9.81
C ASP A 149 -21.43 -18.33 8.96
N ASP A 150 -21.19 -17.93 7.71
CA ASP A 150 -20.22 -18.57 6.81
C ASP A 150 -19.25 -17.55 6.19
N PRO A 151 -18.20 -17.17 6.92
CA PRO A 151 -17.19 -16.24 6.40
C PRO A 151 -16.42 -16.77 5.19
N GLN A 152 -16.29 -18.11 5.06
CA GLN A 152 -15.55 -18.71 3.96
C GLN A 152 -16.30 -18.55 2.64
N ALA A 153 -17.57 -18.91 2.60
CA ALA A 153 -18.41 -18.76 1.41
C ALA A 153 -18.48 -17.30 0.97
N LEU A 154 -18.59 -16.36 1.91
CA LEU A 154 -18.57 -14.93 1.61
C LEU A 154 -17.24 -14.47 0.98
N VAL A 155 -16.11 -14.89 1.55
CA VAL A 155 -14.78 -14.53 1.02
C VAL A 155 -14.59 -15.10 -0.38
N GLU A 156 -14.95 -16.36 -0.60
CA GLU A 156 -14.88 -17.03 -1.91
C GLU A 156 -15.74 -16.31 -2.96
N GLU A 157 -16.97 -15.96 -2.61
CA GLU A 157 -17.84 -15.20 -3.50
C GLU A 157 -17.26 -13.83 -3.87
N LEU A 158 -16.80 -13.08 -2.88
CA LEU A 158 -16.17 -11.79 -3.10
C LEU A 158 -14.88 -11.88 -3.93
N MET A 159 -14.08 -12.92 -3.76
CA MET A 159 -12.89 -13.16 -4.58
C MET A 159 -13.28 -13.43 -6.03
N ARG A 160 -14.31 -14.25 -6.27
CA ARG A 160 -14.82 -14.55 -7.60
C ARG A 160 -15.42 -13.32 -8.27
N GLU A 161 -16.25 -12.54 -7.56
CA GLU A 161 -16.87 -11.30 -8.07
C GLU A 161 -15.81 -10.29 -8.54
N ARG A 162 -14.68 -10.22 -7.84
CA ARG A 162 -13.64 -9.20 -8.08
C ARG A 162 -12.49 -9.67 -8.96
N ALA A 163 -12.49 -10.93 -9.36
CA ALA A 163 -11.38 -11.54 -10.09
C ALA A 163 -11.06 -10.79 -11.41
N ASP A 164 -12.07 -10.52 -12.23
CA ASP A 164 -11.90 -9.84 -13.51
C ASP A 164 -11.37 -8.40 -13.33
N GLY A 165 -11.86 -7.69 -12.31
CA GLY A 165 -11.40 -6.35 -12.00
C GLY A 165 -9.93 -6.32 -11.56
N TYR A 166 -9.45 -7.34 -10.86
CA TYR A 166 -8.04 -7.44 -10.49
C TYR A 166 -7.15 -7.95 -11.62
N ALA A 167 -7.69 -8.76 -12.56
CA ALA A 167 -6.94 -9.34 -13.67
C ALA A 167 -6.37 -8.30 -14.65
N GLN A 168 -6.87 -7.06 -14.62
CA GLN A 168 -6.33 -5.96 -15.41
C GLN A 168 -4.95 -5.48 -14.95
N PHE A 169 -4.50 -5.86 -13.75
CA PHE A 169 -3.23 -5.44 -13.16
C PHE A 169 -2.24 -6.59 -13.11
N GLU A 170 -0.95 -6.26 -13.12
CA GLU A 170 0.11 -7.26 -13.02
C GLU A 170 0.07 -7.96 -11.66
N ALA A 171 -0.13 -9.27 -11.68
CA ALA A 171 -0.27 -10.09 -10.48
C ALA A 171 1.09 -10.42 -9.84
N VAL A 172 1.14 -10.31 -8.51
CA VAL A 172 2.27 -10.76 -7.68
C VAL A 172 1.75 -11.70 -6.60
N ARG A 173 2.19 -12.95 -6.62
CA ARG A 173 1.78 -13.97 -5.65
C ARG A 173 2.43 -13.72 -4.29
N THR A 174 1.65 -13.91 -3.23
CA THR A 174 2.09 -13.73 -1.85
C THR A 174 1.94 -14.98 -0.98
N ASP A 175 1.56 -16.10 -1.60
CA ASP A 175 1.42 -17.38 -0.92
C ASP A 175 2.81 -17.93 -0.57
N GLU A 176 2.92 -18.54 0.62
CA GLU A 176 4.10 -19.29 1.07
C GLU A 176 5.44 -18.53 0.95
N ARG A 177 5.37 -17.22 0.77
CA ARG A 177 6.53 -16.34 0.60
C ARG A 177 6.60 -15.31 1.73
N PRO A 178 7.77 -15.09 2.31
CA PRO A 178 7.95 -13.98 3.23
C PRO A 178 7.75 -12.64 2.48
N PRO A 179 7.25 -11.60 3.15
CA PRO A 179 7.02 -10.30 2.51
C PRO A 179 8.26 -9.68 1.85
N SER A 180 9.48 -10.00 2.32
CA SER A 180 10.74 -9.56 1.70
C SER A 180 10.93 -10.12 0.29
N GLU A 181 10.63 -11.38 0.06
CA GLU A 181 10.73 -11.99 -1.27
C GLU A 181 9.68 -11.45 -2.24
N VAL A 182 8.48 -11.12 -1.74
CA VAL A 182 7.46 -10.43 -2.54
C VAL A 182 7.95 -9.05 -2.96
N VAL A 183 8.64 -8.33 -2.06
CA VAL A 183 9.26 -7.04 -2.37
C VAL A 183 10.38 -7.19 -3.40
N ASP A 184 11.26 -8.19 -3.26
CA ASP A 184 12.34 -8.43 -4.23
C ASP A 184 11.77 -8.75 -5.63
N ASP A 185 10.67 -9.51 -5.70
CA ASP A 185 9.95 -9.78 -6.94
C ASP A 185 9.40 -8.48 -7.56
N ILE A 186 8.72 -7.63 -6.79
CA ILE A 186 8.21 -6.34 -7.27
C ILE A 186 9.37 -5.46 -7.77
N VAL A 187 10.45 -5.35 -7.00
CA VAL A 187 11.61 -4.52 -7.38
C VAL A 187 12.24 -4.99 -8.69
N SER A 188 12.27 -6.31 -8.94
CA SER A 188 12.81 -6.87 -10.19
C SER A 188 11.97 -6.54 -11.44
N ARG A 189 10.73 -6.04 -11.26
CA ARG A 189 9.79 -5.71 -12.33
C ARG A 189 9.60 -4.19 -12.51
N LEU A 190 10.31 -3.36 -11.74
CA LEU A 190 10.33 -1.90 -11.88
C LEU A 190 11.37 -1.43 -12.89
#